data_a612fddb409ad000741c629c33b42312
#
_entry.id   a612fddb409ad000741c629c33b42312
#
_cell.length_a   1.000
_cell.length_b   1.000
_cell.length_c   1.000
_cell.angle_alpha   90.00
_cell.angle_beta   90.00
_cell.angle_gamma   90.00
#
_symmetry.space_group_name_H-M   'P 1'
#
loop_
_entity.id
_entity.type
_entity.pdbx_description
1 polymer ?
#
loop_
_entity_poly.entity_id
_entity_poly.type
_entity_poly.pdbx_seq_one_letter_code
_entity_poly.pdbx_strand_id
1 'polypeptide(L)' 'MPDAENFNRMYLIKNVSKLRATYQIKLLAFKAVDKDLQLVLRVPAACEFDDSLNALIKKCGKSVVRENY' A
#
# COMPACT_ATOMS: atom_id res chain seq x y z
N MET A 1 -13.63 -20.13 9.90
CA MET A 1 -12.93 -19.85 9.60
C MET A 1 -12.59 -19.09 9.22
N PRO A 2 -12.48 -18.97 9.38
CA PRO A 2 -12.10 -18.14 9.01
C PRO A 2 -11.45 -17.71 8.24
N ASP A 3 -11.72 -17.86 7.60
CA ASP A 3 -10.85 -17.53 6.91
C ASP A 3 -10.62 -16.14 6.40
N ALA A 4 -11.08 -15.07 6.95
CA ALA A 4 -10.75 -13.71 6.69
C ALA A 4 -9.26 -13.50 6.76
N GLU A 5 -8.66 -14.28 7.57
CA GLU A 5 -7.25 -14.23 7.69
C GLU A 5 -6.54 -14.73 6.46
N ASN A 6 -7.23 -15.30 5.54
CA ASN A 6 -6.63 -15.74 4.30
C ASN A 6 -6.48 -14.65 3.28
N PHE A 7 -6.66 -13.40 3.65
CA PHE A 7 -6.35 -12.32 2.76
C PHE A 7 -4.88 -12.38 2.41
N ASN A 8 -4.59 -12.45 1.14
CA ASN A 8 -3.23 -12.34 0.70
C ASN A 8 -2.78 -10.90 0.81
N ARG A 9 -1.67 -10.69 1.45
CA ARG A 9 -1.12 -9.37 1.64
C ARG A 9 0.24 -9.29 0.99
N MET A 10 0.50 -8.15 0.38
CA MET A 10 1.82 -7.85 -0.16
C MET A 10 2.42 -6.75 0.70
N TYR A 11 3.63 -6.95 1.16
CA TYR A 11 4.30 -5.96 2.00
C TYR A 11 5.39 -5.27 1.21
N LEU A 12 5.39 -3.95 1.24
CA LEU A 12 6.44 -3.16 0.65
C LEU A 12 7.01 -2.29 1.76
N ILE A 13 8.24 -2.55 2.13
CA ILE A 13 8.91 -1.84 3.20
C ILE A 13 9.82 -0.79 2.60
N LYS A 14 9.60 0.47 2.97
CA LYS A 14 10.41 1.59 2.50
C LYS A 14 10.91 2.39 3.68
N ASN A 15 12.21 2.63 3.73
CA ASN A 15 12.80 3.43 4.79
C ASN A 15 13.18 4.78 4.21
N VAL A 16 12.18 5.61 3.96
CA VAL A 16 12.37 6.93 3.35
C VAL A 16 11.56 7.96 4.12
N SER A 17 11.96 9.22 4.02
CA SER A 17 11.26 10.30 4.69
C SER A 17 10.05 10.78 3.90
N LYS A 18 10.00 10.48 2.60
CA LYS A 18 8.88 10.85 1.76
C LYS A 18 8.70 9.79 0.69
N LEU A 19 7.48 9.37 0.48
CA LEU A 19 7.16 8.31 -0.48
C LEU A 19 6.20 8.85 -1.53
N ARG A 20 6.50 8.56 -2.78
CA ARG A 20 5.66 8.95 -3.90
C ARG A 20 5.07 7.73 -4.57
N ALA A 21 4.05 7.94 -5.40
CA ALA A 21 3.46 6.86 -6.18
C ALA A 21 4.37 6.55 -7.36
N THR A 22 5.41 5.77 -7.11
CA THR A 22 6.31 5.33 -8.17
C THR A 22 5.61 4.33 -9.05
N TYR A 23 6.21 4.05 -10.21
CA TYR A 23 5.67 3.05 -11.12
C TYR A 23 5.51 1.70 -10.43
N GLN A 24 6.50 1.30 -9.63
CA GLN A 24 6.43 0.04 -8.90
C GLN A 24 5.22 0.01 -7.95
N ILE A 25 5.00 1.10 -7.22
CA ILE A 25 3.89 1.16 -6.29
C ILE A 25 2.56 1.13 -7.03
N LYS A 26 2.48 1.82 -8.16
CA LYS A 26 1.26 1.82 -8.98
C LYS A 26 0.95 0.41 -9.48
N LEU A 27 1.96 -0.30 -9.97
CA LEU A 27 1.77 -1.66 -10.45
C LEU A 27 1.29 -2.58 -9.33
N LEU A 28 1.91 -2.48 -8.17
CA LEU A 28 1.52 -3.31 -7.03
C LEU A 28 0.11 -2.96 -6.55
N ALA A 29 -0.24 -1.68 -6.55
CA ALA A 29 -1.56 -1.25 -6.14
C ALA A 29 -2.63 -1.79 -7.10
N PHE A 30 -2.40 -1.69 -8.40
CA PHE A 30 -3.35 -2.21 -9.38
C PHE A 30 -3.45 -3.72 -9.31
N LYS A 31 -2.33 -4.39 -9.07
CA LYS A 31 -2.33 -5.84 -8.92
C LYS A 31 -3.14 -6.24 -7.68
N ALA A 32 -3.02 -5.47 -6.60
CA ALA A 32 -3.77 -5.73 -5.38
C ALA A 32 -5.27 -5.62 -5.64
N VAL A 33 -5.69 -4.58 -6.36
CA VAL A 33 -7.09 -4.40 -6.71
C VAL A 33 -7.57 -5.53 -7.60
N ASP A 34 -6.79 -5.86 -8.62
CA ASP A 34 -7.17 -6.88 -9.60
C ASP A 34 -7.25 -8.27 -8.99
N LYS A 35 -6.35 -8.59 -8.08
CA LYS A 35 -6.27 -9.92 -7.48
C LYS A 35 -6.95 -10.01 -6.13
N ASP A 36 -7.61 -8.94 -5.73
CA ASP A 36 -8.28 -8.89 -4.41
C ASP A 36 -7.28 -9.12 -3.28
N LEU A 37 -6.10 -8.53 -3.42
CA LEU A 37 -5.04 -8.56 -2.42
C LEU A 37 -5.00 -7.23 -1.69
N GLN A 38 -4.19 -7.18 -0.63
CA GLN A 38 -3.97 -5.94 0.09
C GLN A 38 -2.49 -5.59 0.05
N LEU A 39 -2.18 -4.40 -0.43
CA LEU A 39 -0.81 -3.89 -0.43
C LEU A 39 -0.58 -3.10 0.85
N VAL A 40 0.36 -3.56 1.66
CA VAL A 40 0.69 -2.89 2.91
C VAL A 40 2.01 -2.15 2.72
N LEU A 41 1.95 -0.82 2.84
CA LEU A 41 3.14 0.02 2.74
C LEU A 41 3.68 0.26 4.14
N ARG A 42 4.76 -0.42 4.48
CA ARG A 42 5.40 -0.28 5.79
C ARG A 42 6.46 0.80 5.72
N VAL A 43 6.26 1.86 6.45
CA VAL A 43 7.12 3.04 6.41
C VAL A 43 7.34 3.57 7.82
N PRO A 44 8.41 4.35 8.03
CA PRO A 44 8.60 5.01 9.33
C PRO A 44 7.41 5.93 9.64
N ALA A 45 7.11 6.10 10.91
CA ALA A 45 6.02 6.96 11.32
C ALA A 45 6.18 8.39 10.80
N ALA A 46 7.42 8.85 10.65
CA ALA A 46 7.70 10.20 10.16
C ALA A 46 7.64 10.33 8.64
N CYS A 47 7.45 9.23 7.93
CA CYS A 47 7.39 9.26 6.47
C CYS A 47 6.14 10.01 6.01
N GLU A 48 6.32 10.91 5.05
CA GLU A 48 5.20 11.62 4.46
C GLU A 48 4.88 11.05 3.09
N PHE A 49 3.61 10.99 2.78
CA PHE A 49 3.15 10.54 1.47
C PHE A 49 2.90 11.75 0.57
N ASP A 50 3.43 11.69 -0.63
CA ASP A 50 3.20 12.72 -1.64
C ASP A 50 1.74 12.69 -2.08
N ASP A 51 1.28 13.81 -2.65
CA ASP A 51 -0.11 13.90 -3.12
C ASP A 51 -0.45 12.81 -4.11
N SER A 52 0.49 12.44 -4.97
CA SER A 52 0.27 11.39 -5.96
C SER A 52 -0.03 10.05 -5.27
N LEU A 53 0.68 9.77 -4.19
CA LEU A 53 0.48 8.53 -3.46
C LEU A 53 -0.82 8.58 -2.66
N ASN A 54 -1.13 9.71 -2.05
CA ASN A 54 -2.39 9.87 -1.33
C ASN A 54 -3.57 9.69 -2.27
N ALA A 55 -3.48 10.23 -3.47
CA ALA A 55 -4.54 10.07 -4.47
C ALA A 55 -4.69 8.62 -4.88
N LEU A 56 -3.58 7.92 -5.04
CA LEU A 56 -3.59 6.49 -5.39
C LEU A 56 -4.24 5.66 -4.29
N ILE A 57 -3.89 5.92 -3.05
CA ILE A 57 -4.45 5.20 -1.91
C ILE A 57 -5.95 5.44 -1.83
N LYS A 58 -6.36 6.69 -2.02
CA LYS A 58 -7.77 7.02 -1.99
C LYS A 58 -8.53 6.33 -3.11
N LYS A 59 -7.91 6.23 -4.28
CA LYS A 59 -8.53 5.58 -5.43
C LYS A 59 -8.65 4.07 -5.23
N CYS A 60 -7.63 3.45 -4.63
CA CYS A 60 -7.61 2.01 -4.42
C CYS A 60 -8.36 1.58 -3.15
N GLY A 61 -8.61 2.51 -2.25
CA GLY A 61 -9.34 2.22 -1.02
C GLY A 61 -8.65 1.20 -0.15
N LYS A 62 -9.36 0.16 0.22
CA LYS A 62 -8.85 -0.85 1.15
C LYS A 62 -7.72 -1.69 0.57
N SER A 63 -7.49 -1.63 -0.72
CA SER A 63 -6.46 -2.44 -1.35
C SER A 63 -5.05 -1.94 -1.05
N VAL A 64 -4.91 -0.70 -0.62
CA VAL A 64 -3.62 -0.13 -0.25
C VAL A 64 -3.75 0.49 1.13
N VAL A 65 -2.92 0.04 2.06
CA VAL A 65 -2.94 0.56 3.42
C VAL A 65 -1.54 0.94 3.85
N ARG A 66 -1.46 1.85 4.80
CA ARG A 66 -0.21 2.28 5.38
C ARG A 66 -0.04 1.64 6.76
N GLU A 67 1.17 1.18 7.03
CA GLU A 67 1.53 0.65 8.34
C GLU A 67 2.84 1.30 8.78
N ASN A 68 2.83 1.89 9.96
CA ASN A 68 4.03 2.52 10.51
C ASN A 68 4.85 1.48 11.27
N TYR A 69 6.17 1.67 11.23
CA TYR A 69 7.04 0.82 12.04
C TYR A 69 8.06 1.65 12.79
#